data_d5001a8b1b06ec802e483e78e7ced1dc
#
_entry.id   d5001a8b1b06ec802e483e78e7ced1dc
#
_cell.length_a   1.000
_cell.length_b   1.000
_cell.length_c   1.000
_cell.angle_alpha   90.00
_cell.angle_beta   90.00
_cell.angle_gamma   90.00
#
_symmetry.space_group_name_H-M   'P 1'
#
loop_
_entity.id
_entity.type
_entity.pdbx_description
1 polymer ?
#
loop_
_entity_poly.entity_id
_entity_poly.type
_entity_poly.pdbx_seq_one_letter_code
_entity_poly.pdbx_strand_id
1 'polypeptide(L)'
;MTRSIFIAGALALAAVLPAIPAQAASTRTFVSSAGHDSNPCTITQPCASFAVAYAATTPSGIIAALDPGKYGPLTIMGPITINGYGWAAITGPANGIAITINANSGDKVALFGLEIDGANAPDSNGIQFNSGGSLNVQDSVIRNFGQSGIEFQPNTSTLSQLFVSNTLISDNGANGVNITPVGSGTTNGVLDHVKMQNNGNDGLEISSISGQTINVTVSDSVSANNVADGINGNFNGGSASVMVRNSTIANNINNGFLMTSAVGGCVGVAGFTIRVSRSAITGNGTGWVNATCSGVVSYGDNNIDGNGANNGTPPNPLVYH
;
A
#
# COMPACT_ATOMS: atom_id res chain seq x y z
N MET A 1 65.67 53.87 32.47
CA MET A 1 64.61 52.90 32.63
C MET A 1 63.71 52.95 31.36
N THR A 2 64.03 52.13 30.37
CA THR A 2 63.31 52.08 29.10
C THR A 2 62.35 50.86 29.09
N ARG A 3 61.05 51.09 29.00
CA ARG A 3 60.05 50.04 28.92
C ARG A 3 59.81 49.73 27.43
N SER A 4 60.11 48.49 27.02
CA SER A 4 59.79 47.95 25.75
C SER A 4 58.33 47.43 25.73
N ILE A 5 57.52 47.90 24.83
CA ILE A 5 56.11 47.43 24.58
C ILE A 5 56.18 46.39 23.45
N PHE A 6 55.87 45.13 23.76
CA PHE A 6 55.65 44.10 22.75
C PHE A 6 54.20 44.15 22.25
N ILE A 7 53.98 44.43 20.97
CA ILE A 7 52.70 44.34 20.30
C ILE A 7 52.64 42.92 19.72
N ALA A 8 51.76 42.07 20.28
CA ALA A 8 51.47 40.76 19.76
C ALA A 8 50.39 40.92 18.66
N GLY A 9 50.76 40.73 17.40
CA GLY A 9 49.83 40.69 16.27
C GLY A 9 49.11 39.33 16.20
N ALA A 10 47.82 39.31 16.45
CA ALA A 10 46.97 38.13 16.21
C ALA A 10 46.65 38.00 14.73
N LEU A 11 47.21 36.98 14.08
CA LEU A 11 46.91 36.64 12.70
C LEU A 11 45.58 35.85 12.67
N ALA A 12 44.47 36.48 12.25
CA ALA A 12 43.18 35.80 12.08
C ALA A 12 43.24 34.98 10.77
N LEU A 13 43.32 33.67 10.88
CA LEU A 13 43.23 32.72 9.77
C LEU A 13 41.74 32.59 9.40
N ALA A 14 41.26 33.31 8.37
CA ALA A 14 39.93 33.15 7.82
C ALA A 14 39.87 31.81 7.09
N ALA A 15 39.21 30.80 7.66
CA ALA A 15 38.88 29.54 6.98
C ALA A 15 37.83 29.82 5.92
N VAL A 16 38.22 29.83 4.65
CA VAL A 16 37.33 29.83 3.51
C VAL A 16 36.70 28.44 3.39
N LEU A 17 35.54 28.24 4.01
CA LEU A 17 34.74 27.05 3.79
C LEU A 17 34.19 27.12 2.36
N PRO A 18 34.41 26.08 1.51
CA PRO A 18 33.80 26.04 0.21
C PRO A 18 32.27 26.02 0.41
N ALA A 19 31.58 27.02 -0.10
CA ALA A 19 30.11 27.01 -0.16
C ALA A 19 29.70 25.86 -1.08
N ILE A 20 29.22 24.78 -0.53
CA ILE A 20 28.53 23.75 -1.31
C ILE A 20 27.29 24.44 -1.91
N PRO A 21 27.14 24.50 -3.24
CA PRO A 21 25.97 25.12 -3.83
C PRO A 21 24.73 24.38 -3.31
N ALA A 22 23.85 25.07 -2.63
CA ALA A 22 22.55 24.54 -2.28
C ALA A 22 21.81 24.25 -3.58
N GLN A 23 21.64 22.98 -3.91
CA GLN A 23 20.95 22.56 -5.11
C GLN A 23 19.48 22.92 -4.97
N ALA A 24 18.96 23.75 -5.86
CA ALA A 24 17.55 24.10 -5.86
C ALA A 24 16.72 22.83 -6.17
N ALA A 25 15.75 22.54 -5.30
CA ALA A 25 14.85 21.43 -5.51
C ALA A 25 14.08 21.59 -6.83
N SER A 26 13.99 20.53 -7.62
CA SER A 26 13.36 20.52 -8.94
C SER A 26 11.95 19.96 -8.88
N THR A 27 11.05 20.46 -9.70
CA THR A 27 9.71 19.88 -9.86
C THR A 27 9.73 18.51 -10.55
N ARG A 28 10.83 18.17 -11.22
CA ARG A 28 11.04 16.86 -11.84
C ARG A 28 12.50 16.44 -11.72
N THR A 29 12.72 15.26 -11.18
CA THR A 29 14.03 14.63 -11.05
C THR A 29 14.06 13.29 -11.74
N PHE A 30 15.27 12.77 -11.94
CA PHE A 30 15.47 11.55 -12.71
C PHE A 30 16.44 10.62 -12.00
N VAL A 31 16.15 9.31 -12.13
CA VAL A 31 17.07 8.24 -11.73
C VAL A 31 17.46 7.39 -12.93
N SER A 32 18.67 6.83 -12.90
CA SER A 32 19.19 5.92 -13.93
C SER A 32 20.10 4.89 -13.30
N SER A 33 20.15 3.69 -13.87
CA SER A 33 21.11 2.64 -13.45
C SER A 33 22.58 3.06 -13.67
N ALA A 34 22.82 4.00 -14.58
CA ALA A 34 24.12 4.65 -14.80
C ALA A 34 24.26 5.99 -14.03
N GLY A 35 23.27 6.34 -13.18
CA GLY A 35 23.26 7.54 -12.37
C GLY A 35 24.23 7.49 -11.19
N HIS A 36 24.38 8.62 -10.53
CA HIS A 36 25.21 8.73 -9.33
C HIS A 36 24.55 9.65 -8.31
N ASP A 37 24.53 9.26 -7.03
CA ASP A 37 23.81 10.02 -5.99
C ASP A 37 24.49 11.36 -5.60
N SER A 38 25.67 11.66 -6.15
CA SER A 38 26.26 13.01 -6.10
C SER A 38 25.78 13.92 -7.23
N ASN A 39 25.01 13.41 -8.20
CA ASN A 39 24.47 14.18 -9.31
C ASN A 39 23.27 15.05 -8.89
N PRO A 40 22.94 16.09 -9.66
CA PRO A 40 21.79 16.96 -9.39
C PRO A 40 20.43 16.36 -9.78
N CYS A 41 20.34 15.08 -10.06
CA CYS A 41 19.12 14.35 -10.47
C CYS A 41 18.43 14.97 -11.72
N THR A 42 19.17 15.62 -12.58
CA THR A 42 18.67 16.12 -13.88
C THR A 42 18.64 14.99 -14.91
N ILE A 43 17.97 15.21 -16.05
CA ILE A 43 17.91 14.22 -17.13
C ILE A 43 19.30 13.87 -17.70
N THR A 44 20.25 14.81 -17.70
CA THR A 44 21.63 14.61 -18.20
C THR A 44 22.59 14.14 -17.11
N GLN A 45 22.24 14.33 -15.85
CA GLN A 45 23.00 13.91 -14.67
C GLN A 45 22.04 13.29 -13.65
N PRO A 46 21.50 12.09 -13.92
CA PRO A 46 20.52 11.43 -13.06
C PRO A 46 21.15 10.91 -11.75
N CYS A 47 20.35 10.78 -10.74
CA CYS A 47 20.70 10.09 -9.49
C CYS A 47 20.68 8.58 -9.67
N ALA A 48 21.34 7.84 -8.77
CA ALA A 48 21.32 6.38 -8.74
C ALA A 48 20.14 5.82 -7.94
N SER A 49 19.56 6.60 -7.03
CA SER A 49 18.51 6.11 -6.11
C SER A 49 17.28 7.01 -6.06
N PHE A 50 16.12 6.41 -5.82
CA PHE A 50 14.89 7.16 -5.55
C PHE A 50 14.98 7.99 -4.26
N ALA A 51 15.73 7.55 -3.26
CA ALA A 51 15.88 8.28 -2.00
C ALA A 51 16.57 9.64 -2.21
N VAL A 52 17.65 9.70 -2.99
CA VAL A 52 18.35 10.95 -3.31
C VAL A 52 17.51 11.81 -4.26
N ALA A 53 16.89 11.19 -5.28
CA ALA A 53 15.99 11.91 -6.17
C ALA A 53 14.80 12.52 -5.40
N TYR A 54 14.25 11.82 -4.41
CA TYR A 54 13.17 12.33 -3.56
C TYR A 54 13.61 13.57 -2.78
N ALA A 55 14.79 13.55 -2.18
CA ALA A 55 15.33 14.70 -1.46
C ALA A 55 15.58 15.93 -2.37
N ALA A 56 15.86 15.69 -3.64
CA ALA A 56 16.07 16.73 -4.65
C ALA A 56 14.78 17.21 -5.35
N THR A 57 13.62 16.59 -5.05
CA THR A 57 12.35 16.89 -5.68
C THR A 57 11.52 17.83 -4.79
N THR A 58 10.90 18.86 -5.39
CA THR A 58 9.94 19.69 -4.65
C THR A 58 8.70 18.90 -4.24
N PRO A 59 8.00 19.27 -3.15
CA PRO A 59 6.72 18.67 -2.81
C PRO A 59 5.75 18.66 -4.01
N SER A 60 5.03 17.56 -4.20
CA SER A 60 4.16 17.30 -5.35
C SER A 60 4.88 17.18 -6.70
N GLY A 61 6.19 17.10 -6.72
CA GLY A 61 6.98 16.89 -7.93
C GLY A 61 6.93 15.45 -8.43
N ILE A 62 7.72 15.17 -9.47
CA ILE A 62 7.75 13.88 -10.14
C ILE A 62 9.18 13.34 -10.15
N ILE A 63 9.35 12.09 -9.77
CA ILE A 63 10.59 11.34 -9.99
C ILE A 63 10.35 10.35 -11.12
N ALA A 64 11.23 10.34 -12.12
CA ALA A 64 11.12 9.49 -13.30
C ALA A 64 12.34 8.59 -13.47
N ALA A 65 12.13 7.29 -13.64
CA ALA A 65 13.20 6.37 -14.02
C ALA A 65 13.49 6.47 -15.52
N LEU A 66 14.76 6.58 -15.89
CA LEU A 66 15.17 6.71 -17.29
C LEU A 66 15.40 5.36 -17.96
N ASP A 67 15.71 4.33 -17.18
CA ASP A 67 16.08 3.01 -17.68
C ASP A 67 15.73 1.89 -16.66
N PRO A 68 15.82 0.62 -17.08
CA PRO A 68 15.70 -0.51 -16.18
C PRO A 68 16.79 -0.51 -15.11
N GLY A 69 16.40 -0.61 -13.85
CA GLY A 69 17.37 -0.61 -12.76
C GLY A 69 16.73 -0.83 -11.38
N LYS A 70 17.61 -1.03 -10.39
CA LYS A 70 17.23 -1.12 -8.97
C LYS A 70 17.55 0.21 -8.30
N TYR A 71 16.52 0.88 -7.81
CA TYR A 71 16.66 2.25 -7.31
C TYR A 71 16.54 2.37 -5.78
N GLY A 72 16.62 1.21 -5.08
CA GLY A 72 16.69 1.11 -3.62
C GLY A 72 15.38 1.37 -2.88
N PRO A 73 15.40 1.17 -1.57
CA PRO A 73 14.25 1.45 -0.71
C PRO A 73 14.04 2.95 -0.57
N LEU A 74 12.81 3.34 -0.19
CA LEU A 74 12.44 4.76 -0.08
C LEU A 74 11.52 5.01 1.10
N THR A 75 11.80 6.08 1.87
CA THR A 75 10.87 6.66 2.84
C THR A 75 10.30 7.97 2.30
N ILE A 76 8.98 8.05 2.22
CA ILE A 76 8.23 9.19 1.70
C ILE A 76 7.60 9.94 2.86
N MET A 77 7.95 11.23 3.02
CA MET A 77 7.49 12.09 4.11
C MET A 77 6.53 13.20 3.63
N GLY A 78 6.20 13.24 2.34
CA GLY A 78 5.37 14.29 1.75
C GLY A 78 4.84 13.92 0.36
N PRO A 79 4.10 14.81 -0.30
CA PRO A 79 3.44 14.52 -1.56
C PRO A 79 4.45 14.35 -2.69
N ILE A 80 4.32 13.26 -3.45
CA ILE A 80 5.23 12.92 -4.56
C ILE A 80 4.55 12.00 -5.57
N THR A 81 5.01 12.06 -6.81
CA THR A 81 4.73 11.07 -7.85
C THR A 81 6.02 10.37 -8.26
N ILE A 82 6.02 9.04 -8.26
CA ILE A 82 7.14 8.22 -8.75
C ILE A 82 6.65 7.44 -9.97
N ASN A 83 7.35 7.62 -11.09
CA ASN A 83 7.06 6.89 -12.31
C ASN A 83 8.23 5.98 -12.70
N GLY A 84 8.00 4.67 -12.56
CA GLY A 84 8.96 3.62 -12.91
C GLY A 84 8.86 3.14 -14.35
N TYR A 85 7.81 3.53 -15.08
CA TYR A 85 7.55 3.15 -16.48
C TYR A 85 7.52 1.65 -16.75
N GLY A 86 7.28 0.81 -15.75
CA GLY A 86 7.25 -0.65 -15.87
C GLY A 86 8.62 -1.34 -15.85
N TRP A 87 9.71 -0.61 -15.63
CA TRP A 87 11.06 -1.16 -15.59
C TRP A 87 11.90 -0.80 -14.36
N ALA A 88 11.40 0.11 -13.52
CA ALA A 88 12.12 0.47 -12.30
C ALA A 88 11.78 -0.50 -11.17
N ALA A 89 12.82 -1.11 -10.59
CA ALA A 89 12.68 -2.00 -9.46
C ALA A 89 13.04 -1.31 -8.13
N ILE A 90 12.26 -1.62 -7.11
CA ILE A 90 12.57 -1.31 -5.70
C ILE A 90 12.68 -2.65 -4.98
N THR A 91 13.88 -2.96 -4.52
CA THR A 91 14.10 -4.13 -3.67
C THR A 91 14.18 -3.67 -2.22
N GLY A 92 13.41 -4.29 -1.34
CA GLY A 92 13.51 -4.06 0.10
C GLY A 92 14.92 -4.38 0.61
N PRO A 93 15.43 -3.66 1.61
CA PRO A 93 16.63 -4.08 2.31
C PRO A 93 16.37 -5.41 3.03
N ALA A 94 17.41 -6.18 3.31
CA ALA A 94 17.26 -7.39 4.11
C ALA A 94 16.52 -7.07 5.42
N ASN A 95 15.37 -7.72 5.66
CA ASN A 95 14.47 -7.47 6.80
C ASN A 95 13.91 -6.05 6.89
N GLY A 96 13.72 -5.36 5.76
CA GLY A 96 13.20 -4.00 5.72
C GLY A 96 12.13 -3.76 4.66
N ILE A 97 11.34 -2.73 4.88
CA ILE A 97 10.23 -2.30 4.00
C ILE A 97 10.81 -1.66 2.74
N ALA A 98 10.25 -1.98 1.58
CA ALA A 98 10.71 -1.37 0.33
C ALA A 98 10.28 0.11 0.21
N ILE A 99 9.01 0.43 0.53
CA ILE A 99 8.51 1.81 0.53
C ILE A 99 7.76 2.07 1.83
N THR A 100 8.25 3.02 2.62
CA THR A 100 7.55 3.52 3.81
C THR A 100 6.96 4.89 3.56
N ILE A 101 5.69 5.12 3.91
CA ILE A 101 4.98 6.39 3.72
C ILE A 101 4.54 6.94 5.07
N ASN A 102 5.12 8.09 5.44
CA ASN A 102 4.88 8.85 6.66
C ASN A 102 4.53 10.31 6.29
N ALA A 103 3.63 10.51 5.36
CA ALA A 103 3.25 11.82 4.84
C ALA A 103 2.19 12.50 5.74
N ASN A 104 1.97 13.81 5.56
CA ASN A 104 0.92 14.51 6.30
C ASN A 104 -0.48 14.13 5.80
N SER A 105 -1.51 14.35 6.59
CA SER A 105 -2.89 13.90 6.33
C SER A 105 -3.53 14.43 5.04
N GLY A 106 -3.01 15.48 4.42
CA GLY A 106 -3.47 16.00 3.13
C GLY A 106 -2.61 15.60 1.93
N ASP A 107 -1.47 14.97 2.18
CA ASP A 107 -0.47 14.67 1.16
C ASP A 107 -0.89 13.48 0.28
N LYS A 108 -0.56 13.56 -0.99
CA LYS A 108 -0.86 12.53 -1.99
C LYS A 108 0.42 11.89 -2.49
N VAL A 109 0.47 10.58 -2.40
CA VAL A 109 1.57 9.77 -2.93
C VAL A 109 1.05 8.93 -4.09
N ALA A 110 1.76 8.97 -5.22
CA ALA A 110 1.41 8.19 -6.41
C ALA A 110 2.63 7.40 -6.91
N LEU A 111 2.43 6.12 -7.13
CA LEU A 111 3.44 5.14 -7.53
C LEU A 111 2.96 4.46 -8.82
N PHE A 112 3.69 4.63 -9.91
CA PHE A 112 3.32 4.12 -11.22
C PHE A 112 4.41 3.24 -11.83
N GLY A 113 4.01 2.08 -12.36
CA GLY A 113 4.88 1.22 -13.15
C GLY A 113 6.14 0.75 -12.41
N LEU A 114 5.98 0.31 -11.17
CA LEU A 114 7.08 -0.15 -10.32
C LEU A 114 7.07 -1.68 -10.17
N GLU A 115 8.25 -2.29 -10.18
CA GLU A 115 8.46 -3.64 -9.68
C GLU A 115 9.00 -3.56 -8.23
N ILE A 116 8.17 -3.92 -7.27
CA ILE A 116 8.50 -3.88 -5.84
C ILE A 116 8.68 -5.34 -5.39
N ASP A 117 9.94 -5.76 -5.19
CA ASP A 117 10.29 -7.16 -4.94
C ASP A 117 11.07 -7.31 -3.63
N GLY A 118 10.53 -8.10 -2.73
CA GLY A 118 11.12 -8.38 -1.42
C GLY A 118 12.34 -9.30 -1.47
N ALA A 119 12.61 -9.94 -2.61
CA ALA A 119 13.68 -10.94 -2.76
C ALA A 119 13.63 -12.02 -1.65
N ASN A 120 12.42 -12.38 -1.21
CA ASN A 120 12.15 -13.31 -0.09
C ASN A 120 12.67 -12.81 1.28
N ALA A 121 12.70 -11.50 1.51
CA ALA A 121 13.01 -10.92 2.81
C ALA A 121 11.95 -11.31 3.86
N PRO A 122 12.30 -12.02 4.95
CA PRO A 122 11.33 -12.76 5.77
C PRO A 122 10.39 -11.90 6.62
N ASP A 123 10.71 -10.67 6.94
CA ASP A 123 9.95 -9.87 7.91
C ASP A 123 9.61 -8.46 7.41
N SER A 124 9.25 -8.32 6.14
CA SER A 124 9.03 -7.00 5.53
C SER A 124 7.75 -6.91 4.72
N ASN A 125 7.17 -5.70 4.69
CA ASN A 125 6.10 -5.33 3.77
C ASN A 125 6.67 -4.72 2.48
N GLY A 126 5.92 -4.83 1.38
CA GLY A 126 6.26 -4.15 0.14
C GLY A 126 6.08 -2.62 0.30
N ILE A 127 4.87 -2.20 0.56
CA ILE A 127 4.51 -0.81 0.85
C ILE A 127 3.88 -0.75 2.25
N GLN A 128 4.45 0.09 3.11
CA GLN A 128 3.91 0.40 4.42
C GLN A 128 3.39 1.84 4.44
N PHE A 129 2.07 2.01 4.52
CA PHE A 129 1.42 3.31 4.64
C PHE A 129 1.01 3.57 6.08
N ASN A 130 1.75 4.42 6.78
CA ASN A 130 1.48 4.79 8.18
C ASN A 130 0.65 6.07 8.30
N SER A 131 0.84 7.01 7.37
CA SER A 131 0.10 8.28 7.36
C SER A 131 0.15 8.95 5.99
N GLY A 132 -0.88 9.75 5.68
CA GLY A 132 -1.03 10.47 4.43
C GLY A 132 -2.50 10.69 4.07
N GLY A 133 -2.77 11.55 3.12
CA GLY A 133 -4.13 11.77 2.57
C GLY A 133 -4.50 10.68 1.56
N SER A 134 -3.56 10.27 0.70
CA SER A 134 -3.83 9.18 -0.25
C SER A 134 -2.57 8.47 -0.72
N LEU A 135 -2.75 7.17 -1.01
CA LEU A 135 -1.81 6.33 -1.77
C LEU A 135 -2.49 5.84 -3.05
N ASN A 136 -1.85 6.08 -4.18
CA ASN A 136 -2.24 5.57 -5.48
C ASN A 136 -1.13 4.67 -6.03
N VAL A 137 -1.45 3.40 -6.34
CA VAL A 137 -0.52 2.42 -6.92
C VAL A 137 -1.12 1.90 -8.23
N GLN A 138 -0.43 2.07 -9.33
CA GLN A 138 -0.93 1.66 -10.64
C GLN A 138 0.13 0.96 -11.48
N ASP A 139 -0.30 0.05 -12.34
CA ASP A 139 0.53 -0.63 -13.34
C ASP A 139 1.79 -1.27 -12.74
N SER A 140 1.67 -1.82 -11.54
CA SER A 140 2.80 -2.25 -10.71
C SER A 140 2.77 -3.74 -10.37
N VAL A 141 3.90 -4.27 -9.93
CA VAL A 141 4.04 -5.64 -9.40
C VAL A 141 4.62 -5.55 -8.00
N ILE A 142 3.99 -6.20 -7.02
CA ILE A 142 4.45 -6.23 -5.61
C ILE A 142 4.51 -7.68 -5.16
N ARG A 143 5.70 -8.19 -4.82
CA ARG A 143 5.85 -9.63 -4.57
C ARG A 143 7.03 -10.00 -3.68
N ASN A 144 7.02 -11.27 -3.21
CA ASN A 144 8.14 -11.92 -2.52
C ASN A 144 8.52 -11.26 -1.18
N PHE A 145 7.58 -10.58 -0.51
CA PHE A 145 7.78 -10.06 0.84
C PHE A 145 7.37 -11.11 1.88
N GLY A 146 8.03 -11.13 3.03
CA GLY A 146 7.68 -12.05 4.11
C GLY A 146 6.41 -11.67 4.88
N GLN A 147 5.98 -10.43 4.76
CA GLN A 147 4.72 -9.91 5.29
C GLN A 147 3.77 -9.54 4.14
N SER A 148 2.99 -8.48 4.27
CA SER A 148 2.01 -8.06 3.28
C SER A 148 2.63 -7.34 2.08
N GLY A 149 2.02 -7.49 0.90
CA GLY A 149 2.39 -6.71 -0.28
C GLY A 149 2.14 -5.22 -0.04
N ILE A 150 0.92 -4.86 0.36
CA ILE A 150 0.55 -3.50 0.80
C ILE A 150 -0.02 -3.58 2.21
N GLU A 151 0.60 -2.87 3.15
CA GLU A 151 0.11 -2.65 4.49
C GLU A 151 -0.40 -1.21 4.61
N PHE A 152 -1.74 -1.03 4.63
CA PHE A 152 -2.40 0.28 4.70
C PHE A 152 -2.96 0.50 6.10
N GLN A 153 -2.15 1.17 6.96
CA GLN A 153 -2.45 1.41 8.38
C GLN A 153 -2.50 2.89 8.74
N PRO A 154 -3.34 3.71 8.11
CA PRO A 154 -3.35 5.15 8.41
C PRO A 154 -3.64 5.41 9.90
N ASN A 155 -2.74 6.14 10.53
CA ASN A 155 -2.87 6.62 11.90
C ASN A 155 -3.34 8.08 11.88
N THR A 156 -4.60 8.32 11.56
CA THR A 156 -5.17 9.65 11.46
C THR A 156 -6.64 9.66 11.88
N SER A 157 -7.14 10.82 12.31
CA SER A 157 -8.57 11.07 12.54
C SER A 157 -9.29 11.65 11.32
N THR A 158 -8.60 11.84 10.21
CA THR A 158 -9.13 12.38 8.96
C THR A 158 -9.33 11.27 7.91
N LEU A 159 -9.70 11.66 6.69
CA LEU A 159 -9.82 10.75 5.56
C LEU A 159 -8.45 10.29 5.06
N SER A 160 -8.29 9.00 4.88
CA SER A 160 -7.20 8.38 4.11
C SER A 160 -7.76 7.55 2.95
N GLN A 161 -7.10 7.60 1.81
CA GLN A 161 -7.57 6.94 0.59
C GLN A 161 -6.51 5.99 0.02
N LEU A 162 -6.93 4.80 -0.35
CA LEU A 162 -6.12 3.82 -1.09
C LEU A 162 -6.75 3.60 -2.46
N PHE A 163 -5.98 3.78 -3.51
CA PHE A 163 -6.34 3.40 -4.86
C PHE A 163 -5.28 2.48 -5.44
N VAL A 164 -5.68 1.27 -5.85
CA VAL A 164 -4.79 0.31 -6.51
C VAL A 164 -5.44 -0.11 -7.82
N SER A 165 -4.71 -0.03 -8.93
CA SER A 165 -5.23 -0.48 -10.22
C SER A 165 -4.18 -1.18 -11.08
N ASN A 166 -4.63 -2.08 -11.96
CA ASN A 166 -3.77 -2.84 -12.90
C ASN A 166 -2.51 -3.43 -12.23
N THR A 167 -2.63 -3.89 -11.00
CA THR A 167 -1.47 -4.27 -10.18
C THR A 167 -1.55 -5.75 -9.79
N LEU A 168 -0.42 -6.44 -9.92
CA LEU A 168 -0.22 -7.79 -9.41
C LEU A 168 0.41 -7.73 -8.02
N ILE A 169 -0.22 -8.38 -7.03
CA ILE A 169 0.26 -8.50 -5.66
C ILE A 169 0.30 -9.98 -5.33
N SER A 170 1.50 -10.59 -5.33
CA SER A 170 1.62 -12.05 -5.26
C SER A 170 2.80 -12.54 -4.46
N ASP A 171 2.71 -13.79 -4.05
CA ASP A 171 3.83 -14.53 -3.45
C ASP A 171 4.38 -13.84 -2.19
N ASN A 172 3.53 -13.12 -1.44
CA ASN A 172 3.86 -12.51 -0.17
C ASN A 172 3.54 -13.48 0.97
N GLY A 173 4.34 -13.46 2.04
CA GLY A 173 4.22 -14.41 3.16
C GLY A 173 3.01 -14.19 4.06
N ALA A 174 2.40 -13.01 4.03
CA ALA A 174 1.14 -12.72 4.69
C ALA A 174 0.07 -12.33 3.65
N ASN A 175 -0.54 -11.13 3.78
CA ASN A 175 -1.65 -10.73 2.92
C ASN A 175 -1.17 -10.10 1.60
N GLY A 176 -1.99 -10.19 0.56
CA GLY A 176 -1.78 -9.37 -0.63
C GLY A 176 -1.92 -7.90 -0.27
N VAL A 177 -3.11 -7.50 0.19
CA VAL A 177 -3.41 -6.15 0.70
C VAL A 177 -4.00 -6.28 2.10
N ASN A 178 -3.47 -5.50 3.04
CA ASN A 178 -3.98 -5.38 4.40
C ASN A 178 -4.46 -3.94 4.66
N ILE A 179 -5.75 -3.76 4.97
CA ILE A 179 -6.37 -2.46 5.30
C ILE A 179 -6.79 -2.51 6.77
N THR A 180 -5.92 -2.04 7.64
CA THR A 180 -6.08 -2.10 9.10
C THR A 180 -5.77 -0.74 9.72
N PRO A 181 -6.56 0.30 9.46
CA PRO A 181 -6.30 1.62 10.00
C PRO A 181 -6.22 1.58 11.53
N VAL A 182 -5.33 2.37 12.10
CA VAL A 182 -5.14 2.48 13.56
C VAL A 182 -5.69 3.79 14.13
N GLY A 183 -5.88 4.80 13.30
CA GLY A 183 -6.55 6.06 13.68
C GLY A 183 -8.09 5.94 13.63
N SER A 184 -8.80 6.90 14.18
CA SER A 184 -10.28 6.94 14.21
C SER A 184 -10.92 7.56 12.95
N GLY A 185 -10.14 7.79 11.90
CA GLY A 185 -10.59 8.44 10.66
C GLY A 185 -11.41 7.52 9.75
N THR A 186 -11.79 8.06 8.60
CA THR A 186 -12.41 7.32 7.52
C THR A 186 -11.34 6.78 6.55
N THR A 187 -11.47 5.54 6.17
CA THR A 187 -10.64 4.91 5.12
C THR A 187 -11.51 4.57 3.92
N ASN A 188 -11.16 5.10 2.75
CA ASN A 188 -11.77 4.71 1.48
C ASN A 188 -10.75 3.96 0.61
N GLY A 189 -11.13 2.78 0.14
CA GLY A 189 -10.30 1.93 -0.72
C GLY A 189 -10.98 1.62 -2.07
N VAL A 190 -10.20 1.64 -3.14
CA VAL A 190 -10.61 1.11 -4.44
C VAL A 190 -9.51 0.20 -4.97
N LEU A 191 -9.86 -1.04 -5.24
CA LEU A 191 -9.03 -2.05 -5.90
C LEU A 191 -9.69 -2.40 -7.23
N ASP A 192 -9.10 -1.97 -8.33
CA ASP A 192 -9.66 -2.14 -9.66
C ASP A 192 -8.66 -2.83 -10.59
N HIS A 193 -9.05 -3.95 -11.21
CA HIS A 193 -8.15 -4.79 -12.01
C HIS A 193 -6.90 -5.26 -11.23
N VAL A 194 -7.07 -5.60 -9.93
CA VAL A 194 -5.99 -6.07 -9.06
C VAL A 194 -6.01 -7.59 -8.98
N LYS A 195 -4.82 -8.20 -9.06
CA LYS A 195 -4.65 -9.63 -8.83
C LYS A 195 -3.91 -9.85 -7.51
N MET A 196 -4.59 -10.41 -6.53
CA MET A 196 -4.06 -10.79 -5.21
C MET A 196 -3.99 -12.32 -5.16
N GLN A 197 -2.82 -12.87 -5.42
CA GLN A 197 -2.72 -14.33 -5.62
C GLN A 197 -1.47 -14.94 -4.98
N ASN A 198 -1.57 -16.21 -4.60
CA ASN A 198 -0.47 -17.00 -4.02
C ASN A 198 0.11 -16.36 -2.74
N ASN A 199 -0.65 -15.58 -1.99
CA ASN A 199 -0.17 -15.00 -0.74
C ASN A 199 -0.31 -16.01 0.40
N GLY A 200 0.58 -15.93 1.37
CA GLY A 200 0.68 -16.88 2.49
C GLY A 200 -0.45 -16.79 3.52
N ASN A 201 -1.28 -15.75 3.43
CA ASN A 201 -2.50 -15.61 4.21
C ASN A 201 -3.65 -15.20 3.27
N ASP A 202 -4.23 -14.01 3.40
CA ASP A 202 -5.39 -13.59 2.64
C ASP A 202 -5.02 -12.82 1.36
N GLY A 203 -5.88 -12.84 0.36
CA GLY A 203 -5.76 -11.92 -0.76
C GLY A 203 -5.96 -10.48 -0.31
N LEU A 204 -7.06 -10.21 0.37
CA LEU A 204 -7.41 -8.91 0.99
C LEU A 204 -7.89 -9.13 2.42
N GLU A 205 -7.26 -8.47 3.37
CA GLU A 205 -7.75 -8.35 4.74
C GLU A 205 -8.24 -6.92 5.01
N ILE A 206 -9.37 -6.79 5.69
CA ILE A 206 -9.96 -5.52 6.14
C ILE A 206 -10.35 -5.67 7.59
N SER A 207 -9.77 -4.86 8.48
CA SER A 207 -10.09 -4.89 9.91
C SER A 207 -10.52 -3.52 10.40
N SER A 208 -11.69 -3.46 11.06
CA SER A 208 -12.24 -2.23 11.62
C SER A 208 -12.30 -2.29 13.14
N ILE A 209 -11.83 -1.24 13.82
CA ILE A 209 -11.99 -1.06 15.26
C ILE A 209 -12.94 0.10 15.57
N SER A 210 -13.37 0.20 16.83
CA SER A 210 -14.32 1.23 17.26
C SER A 210 -13.88 2.66 16.86
N GLY A 211 -14.82 3.43 16.35
CA GLY A 211 -14.61 4.80 15.88
C GLY A 211 -14.17 4.92 14.41
N GLN A 212 -13.91 3.81 13.72
CA GLN A 212 -13.51 3.81 12.31
C GLN A 212 -14.69 3.63 11.37
N THR A 213 -14.55 4.20 10.18
CA THR A 213 -15.39 3.93 9.02
C THR A 213 -14.53 3.50 7.85
N ILE A 214 -14.78 2.33 7.28
CA ILE A 214 -14.01 1.79 6.15
C ILE A 214 -14.98 1.52 5.00
N ASN A 215 -14.69 2.07 3.82
CA ASN A 215 -15.44 1.81 2.60
C ASN A 215 -14.47 1.30 1.54
N VAL A 216 -14.69 0.09 1.03
CA VAL A 216 -13.83 -0.50 0.00
C VAL A 216 -14.65 -0.98 -1.17
N THR A 217 -14.18 -0.72 -2.37
CA THR A 217 -14.69 -1.30 -3.61
C THR A 217 -13.61 -2.17 -4.24
N VAL A 218 -13.98 -3.41 -4.58
CA VAL A 218 -13.16 -4.34 -5.35
C VAL A 218 -13.89 -4.62 -6.65
N SER A 219 -13.32 -4.22 -7.77
CA SER A 219 -13.93 -4.37 -9.09
C SER A 219 -12.95 -5.04 -10.07
N ASP A 220 -13.51 -5.86 -10.95
CA ASP A 220 -12.78 -6.46 -12.07
C ASP A 220 -11.46 -7.14 -11.64
N SER A 221 -11.46 -7.71 -10.43
CA SER A 221 -10.27 -8.16 -9.72
C SER A 221 -10.29 -9.66 -9.45
N VAL A 222 -9.13 -10.20 -9.11
CA VAL A 222 -8.95 -11.62 -8.78
C VAL A 222 -8.31 -11.75 -7.40
N SER A 223 -8.93 -12.55 -6.50
CA SER A 223 -8.29 -13.01 -5.27
C SER A 223 -8.25 -14.53 -5.28
N ALA A 224 -7.07 -15.11 -5.53
CA ALA A 224 -7.00 -16.55 -5.82
C ALA A 224 -5.72 -17.22 -5.31
N ASN A 225 -5.84 -18.51 -5.02
CA ASN A 225 -4.73 -19.37 -4.61
C ASN A 225 -4.02 -18.88 -3.32
N ASN A 226 -4.70 -18.11 -2.47
CA ASN A 226 -4.13 -17.69 -1.21
C ASN A 226 -4.23 -18.82 -0.16
N VAL A 227 -3.30 -18.86 0.78
CA VAL A 227 -3.22 -19.96 1.76
C VAL A 227 -4.35 -19.88 2.79
N ALA A 228 -4.92 -18.72 3.03
CA ALA A 228 -6.11 -18.60 3.87
C ALA A 228 -7.33 -18.18 3.03
N ASP A 229 -7.74 -16.94 3.05
CA ASP A 229 -9.01 -16.50 2.51
C ASP A 229 -8.84 -15.61 1.26
N GLY A 230 -9.86 -15.59 0.41
CA GLY A 230 -9.88 -14.66 -0.70
C GLY A 230 -10.02 -13.22 -0.19
N ILE A 231 -11.08 -12.95 0.59
CA ILE A 231 -11.33 -11.67 1.25
C ILE A 231 -11.76 -11.93 2.69
N ASN A 232 -11.03 -11.37 3.64
CA ASN A 232 -11.25 -11.49 5.06
C ASN A 232 -11.70 -10.15 5.66
N GLY A 233 -12.82 -10.15 6.37
CA GLY A 233 -13.38 -9.01 7.08
C GLY A 233 -13.41 -9.22 8.58
N ASN A 234 -12.64 -8.46 9.35
CA ASN A 234 -12.56 -8.52 10.80
C ASN A 234 -13.33 -7.36 11.44
N PHE A 235 -14.45 -7.65 12.10
CA PHE A 235 -15.25 -6.65 12.81
C PHE A 235 -14.88 -6.58 14.29
N ASN A 236 -14.25 -5.47 14.69
CA ASN A 236 -13.84 -5.20 16.06
C ASN A 236 -14.48 -3.90 16.61
N GLY A 237 -15.74 -3.60 16.19
CA GLY A 237 -16.53 -2.50 16.72
C GLY A 237 -16.59 -1.21 15.88
N GLY A 238 -15.90 -1.15 14.72
CA GLY A 238 -16.02 -0.06 13.76
C GLY A 238 -17.21 -0.24 12.81
N SER A 239 -17.15 0.44 11.65
CA SER A 239 -18.07 0.26 10.54
C SER A 239 -17.27 -0.04 9.28
N ALA A 240 -17.65 -1.09 8.55
CA ALA A 240 -17.05 -1.37 7.25
C ALA A 240 -18.08 -1.77 6.20
N SER A 241 -17.96 -1.21 5.02
CA SER A 241 -18.78 -1.50 3.85
C SER A 241 -17.88 -1.86 2.69
N VAL A 242 -18.00 -3.08 2.19
CA VAL A 242 -17.23 -3.57 1.05
C VAL A 242 -18.18 -3.91 -0.08
N MET A 243 -17.86 -3.46 -1.29
CA MET A 243 -18.53 -3.88 -2.52
C MET A 243 -17.56 -4.66 -3.38
N VAL A 244 -17.90 -5.92 -3.67
CA VAL A 244 -17.15 -6.77 -4.60
C VAL A 244 -18.03 -6.98 -5.83
N ARG A 245 -17.52 -6.61 -7.00
CA ARG A 245 -18.27 -6.74 -8.25
C ARG A 245 -17.38 -7.22 -9.39
N ASN A 246 -17.97 -7.99 -10.29
CA ASN A 246 -17.29 -8.47 -11.51
C ASN A 246 -15.92 -9.11 -11.25
N SER A 247 -15.80 -9.80 -10.11
CA SER A 247 -14.53 -10.30 -9.60
C SER A 247 -14.52 -11.82 -9.45
N THR A 248 -13.34 -12.41 -9.39
CA THR A 248 -13.16 -13.85 -9.19
C THR A 248 -12.46 -14.08 -7.85
N ILE A 249 -13.13 -14.85 -6.97
CA ILE A 249 -12.61 -15.27 -5.68
C ILE A 249 -12.48 -16.79 -5.72
N ALA A 250 -11.28 -17.30 -5.95
CA ALA A 250 -11.15 -18.71 -6.33
C ALA A 250 -9.94 -19.43 -5.75
N ASN A 251 -10.10 -20.73 -5.51
CA ASN A 251 -9.03 -21.64 -5.13
C ASN A 251 -8.24 -21.20 -3.87
N ASN A 252 -8.88 -20.46 -2.97
CA ASN A 252 -8.27 -20.13 -1.68
C ASN A 252 -8.44 -21.35 -0.76
N ILE A 253 -7.41 -21.67 0.03
CA ILE A 253 -7.41 -22.92 0.79
C ILE A 253 -8.54 -22.95 1.82
N ASN A 254 -8.83 -21.82 2.48
CA ASN A 254 -9.90 -21.77 3.47
C ASN A 254 -11.20 -21.26 2.82
N ASN A 255 -11.42 -19.96 2.79
CA ASN A 255 -12.71 -19.42 2.39
C ASN A 255 -12.60 -18.48 1.19
N GLY A 256 -13.64 -18.40 0.38
CA GLY A 256 -13.78 -17.31 -0.58
C GLY A 256 -13.94 -15.98 0.17
N PHE A 257 -14.90 -15.93 1.08
CA PHE A 257 -15.11 -14.81 2.01
C PHE A 257 -15.14 -15.32 3.44
N LEU A 258 -14.34 -14.72 4.32
CA LEU A 258 -14.43 -14.91 5.77
C LEU A 258 -14.89 -13.62 6.43
N MET A 259 -15.90 -13.73 7.28
CA MET A 259 -16.30 -12.64 8.17
C MET A 259 -16.10 -13.12 9.61
N THR A 260 -15.33 -12.35 10.39
CA THR A 260 -15.16 -12.58 11.82
C THR A 260 -15.65 -11.40 12.64
N SER A 261 -15.97 -11.64 13.91
CA SER A 261 -16.38 -10.58 14.84
C SER A 261 -15.86 -10.90 16.24
N ALA A 262 -15.12 -9.97 16.81
CA ALA A 262 -14.72 -10.02 18.20
C ALA A 262 -15.76 -9.38 19.15
N VAL A 263 -16.83 -8.77 18.60
CA VAL A 263 -17.86 -8.06 19.36
C VAL A 263 -19.07 -8.97 19.56
N GLY A 264 -19.43 -9.23 20.82
CA GLY A 264 -20.50 -10.17 21.18
C GLY A 264 -21.95 -9.66 21.06
N GLY A 265 -22.20 -8.46 20.51
CA GLY A 265 -23.56 -7.92 20.35
C GLY A 265 -23.59 -6.77 19.35
N CYS A 266 -24.64 -6.76 18.49
CA CYS A 266 -24.78 -5.81 17.37
C CYS A 266 -25.72 -4.64 17.66
N VAL A 267 -26.16 -4.47 18.91
CA VAL A 267 -27.17 -3.44 19.22
C VAL A 267 -26.56 -2.05 19.08
N GLY A 268 -27.03 -1.30 18.06
CA GLY A 268 -26.65 0.09 17.85
C GLY A 268 -25.30 0.33 17.18
N VAL A 269 -24.61 -0.71 16.66
CA VAL A 269 -23.37 -0.57 15.87
C VAL A 269 -23.65 -0.85 14.39
N ALA A 270 -23.10 0.01 13.52
CA ALA A 270 -23.04 -0.27 12.09
C ALA A 270 -22.04 -1.44 11.90
N GLY A 271 -22.53 -2.58 11.42
CA GLY A 271 -21.72 -3.79 11.28
C GLY A 271 -20.76 -3.73 10.08
N PHE A 272 -20.10 -4.85 9.87
CA PHE A 272 -19.28 -5.05 8.67
C PHE A 272 -20.10 -5.83 7.62
N THR A 273 -20.22 -5.29 6.42
CA THR A 273 -20.96 -5.95 5.32
C THR A 273 -20.12 -6.02 4.04
N ILE A 274 -20.01 -7.22 3.48
CA ILE A 274 -19.51 -7.42 2.10
C ILE A 274 -20.71 -7.67 1.20
N ARG A 275 -20.87 -6.84 0.16
CA ARG A 275 -21.90 -6.98 -0.89
C ARG A 275 -21.23 -7.53 -2.13
N VAL A 276 -21.82 -8.57 -2.72
CA VAL A 276 -21.23 -9.27 -3.87
C VAL A 276 -22.21 -9.25 -5.05
N SER A 277 -21.73 -8.86 -6.23
CA SER A 277 -22.48 -8.79 -7.47
C SER A 277 -21.62 -9.26 -8.65
N ARG A 278 -22.21 -9.98 -9.59
CA ARG A 278 -21.62 -10.44 -10.86
C ARG A 278 -20.24 -11.08 -10.71
N SER A 279 -20.05 -11.85 -9.67
CA SER A 279 -18.76 -12.40 -9.31
C SER A 279 -18.79 -13.93 -9.29
N ALA A 280 -17.63 -14.56 -9.51
CA ALA A 280 -17.45 -15.99 -9.40
C ALA A 280 -16.75 -16.32 -8.07
N ILE A 281 -17.35 -17.21 -7.28
CA ILE A 281 -16.81 -17.71 -6.00
C ILE A 281 -16.73 -19.23 -6.12
N THR A 282 -15.55 -19.76 -6.40
CA THR A 282 -15.40 -21.18 -6.78
C THR A 282 -14.06 -21.77 -6.33
N GLY A 283 -14.02 -23.08 -6.12
CA GLY A 283 -12.80 -23.81 -5.78
C GLY A 283 -12.22 -23.51 -4.39
N ASN A 284 -12.89 -22.72 -3.55
CA ASN A 284 -12.44 -22.43 -2.19
C ASN A 284 -12.83 -23.58 -1.23
N GLY A 285 -12.16 -23.69 -0.09
CA GLY A 285 -12.57 -24.64 0.94
C GLY A 285 -14.03 -24.40 1.39
N THR A 286 -14.42 -23.14 1.54
CA THR A 286 -15.81 -22.72 1.79
C THR A 286 -16.11 -21.47 0.96
N GLY A 287 -17.29 -21.35 0.35
CA GLY A 287 -17.67 -20.18 -0.44
C GLY A 287 -17.66 -18.90 0.39
N TRP A 288 -18.34 -18.91 1.55
CA TRP A 288 -18.35 -17.80 2.52
C TRP A 288 -18.64 -18.28 3.95
N VAL A 289 -18.14 -17.50 4.90
CA VAL A 289 -18.44 -17.65 6.34
C VAL A 289 -18.91 -16.31 6.88
N ASN A 290 -20.07 -16.31 7.56
CA ASN A 290 -20.60 -15.13 8.24
C ASN A 290 -20.40 -15.25 9.77
N ALA A 291 -20.20 -14.11 10.42
CA ALA A 291 -20.15 -14.03 11.88
C ALA A 291 -21.30 -13.16 12.42
N THR A 292 -21.43 -13.12 13.75
CA THR A 292 -22.36 -12.20 14.40
C THR A 292 -21.99 -10.74 14.04
N CYS A 293 -22.97 -9.91 13.68
CA CYS A 293 -22.81 -8.50 13.30
C CYS A 293 -22.07 -8.25 11.97
N SER A 294 -21.69 -9.27 11.24
CA SER A 294 -21.01 -9.14 9.96
C SER A 294 -21.47 -10.21 8.98
N GLY A 295 -21.46 -9.91 7.72
CA GLY A 295 -21.91 -10.88 6.74
C GLY A 295 -21.70 -10.52 5.30
N VAL A 296 -21.66 -11.57 4.50
CA VAL A 296 -21.69 -11.51 3.04
C VAL A 296 -23.14 -11.48 2.60
N VAL A 297 -23.51 -10.56 1.72
CA VAL A 297 -24.82 -10.45 1.09
C VAL A 297 -24.67 -10.44 -0.43
N SER A 298 -25.66 -11.01 -1.13
CA SER A 298 -25.59 -11.21 -2.58
C SER A 298 -26.75 -10.54 -3.29
N TYR A 299 -26.47 -9.95 -4.44
CA TYR A 299 -27.52 -9.48 -5.35
C TYR A 299 -28.19 -10.60 -6.17
N GLY A 300 -27.74 -11.85 -6.01
CA GLY A 300 -28.34 -13.00 -6.66
C GLY A 300 -27.87 -13.24 -8.10
N ASP A 301 -26.86 -12.51 -8.54
CA ASP A 301 -26.28 -12.55 -9.89
C ASP A 301 -24.84 -13.09 -9.91
N ASN A 302 -24.47 -13.82 -8.84
CA ASN A 302 -23.16 -14.41 -8.67
C ASN A 302 -23.15 -15.90 -9.02
N ASN A 303 -22.03 -16.38 -9.53
CA ASN A 303 -21.76 -17.82 -9.71
C ASN A 303 -21.05 -18.34 -8.46
N ILE A 304 -21.80 -19.00 -7.57
CA ILE A 304 -21.23 -19.55 -6.32
C ILE A 304 -21.42 -21.06 -6.36
N ASP A 305 -20.40 -21.76 -6.82
CA ASP A 305 -20.43 -23.21 -6.93
C ASP A 305 -18.98 -23.78 -6.94
N GLY A 306 -18.85 -25.09 -6.78
CA GLY A 306 -17.57 -25.78 -6.80
C GLY A 306 -16.67 -25.53 -5.59
N ASN A 307 -17.19 -24.94 -4.50
CA ASN A 307 -16.47 -24.83 -3.24
C ASN A 307 -16.67 -26.11 -2.40
N GLY A 308 -15.80 -26.37 -1.42
CA GLY A 308 -15.96 -27.49 -0.52
C GLY A 308 -17.24 -27.43 0.33
N ALA A 309 -17.67 -26.23 0.72
CA ALA A 309 -18.94 -25.99 1.40
C ALA A 309 -19.53 -24.61 1.02
N ASN A 310 -20.78 -24.35 1.39
CA ASN A 310 -21.53 -23.09 1.14
C ASN A 310 -21.51 -22.69 -0.35
N ASN A 311 -22.04 -23.56 -1.15
CA ASN A 311 -22.33 -23.30 -2.56
C ASN A 311 -23.74 -22.74 -2.72
N GLY A 312 -23.96 -21.93 -3.77
CA GLY A 312 -25.27 -21.37 -4.08
C GLY A 312 -25.46 -19.96 -3.52
N THR A 313 -26.69 -19.58 -3.27
CA THR A 313 -27.03 -18.21 -2.83
C THR A 313 -26.58 -17.95 -1.39
N PRO A 314 -25.82 -16.88 -1.11
CA PRO A 314 -25.53 -16.47 0.26
C PRO A 314 -26.78 -16.19 1.08
N PRO A 315 -26.74 -16.33 2.41
CA PRO A 315 -27.91 -16.35 3.27
C PRO A 315 -28.73 -15.05 3.29
N ASN A 316 -28.22 -13.94 2.83
CA ASN A 316 -28.93 -12.66 2.84
C ASN A 316 -28.99 -12.06 1.42
N PRO A 317 -30.04 -12.42 0.62
CA PRO A 317 -30.17 -11.83 -0.71
C PRO A 317 -30.51 -10.33 -0.62
N LEU A 318 -29.87 -9.52 -1.46
CA LEU A 318 -30.22 -8.13 -1.70
C LEU A 318 -31.09 -7.99 -2.95
N VAL A 319 -32.02 -7.04 -2.92
CA VAL A 319 -32.82 -6.69 -4.10
C VAL A 319 -32.12 -5.56 -4.85
N TYR A 320 -32.08 -5.64 -6.18
CA TYR A 320 -31.67 -4.51 -7.02
C TYR A 320 -32.68 -3.37 -6.88
N HIS A 321 -32.17 -2.16 -6.76
CA HIS A 321 -32.95 -0.92 -6.76
C HIS A 321 -32.68 -0.10 -8.01
#